data_598187492ba6f23fa5c8273e8101cf99
#
_entry.id   598187492ba6f23fa5c8273e8101cf99
#
_cell.length_a   1.000
_cell.length_b   1.000
_cell.length_c   1.000
_cell.angle_alpha   90.00
_cell.angle_beta   90.00
_cell.angle_gamma   90.00
#
_symmetry.space_group_name_H-M   'P 1'
#
loop_
_entity.id
_entity.type
_entity.pdbx_description
1 polymer ?
#
loop_
_entity_poly.entity_id
_entity_poly.type
_entity_poly.pdbx_seq_one_letter_code
_entity_poly.pdbx_strand_id
1 'polypeptide(L)'
;MPVILVTYPDAFAVEEAKSLVDSSDRSIVGTFSQKYLNHSQYGIGSGKAEEIKEFVKESKAEQIVVDEHLTARQIHNLEKLTGVQVVDRERLILDIFYKRATTAEAKLQIELAEIQYEMPRVRENAKLSSSGERAGKGGMGEYVVDVKFRDLKRRISFIKGKLNDAHRKRELYHQQRIKTGMPVVSLVGYTSSGKTTLFNLLTGEHKQTSNNLFTTLSTTTRLLKMDNKEILLTDTVGFISRLPTYMIDAFKSTLEESLAADLILLLIDASEDLQDVRIKHASCRQVLGELNVDKSKVLMVFTKCDRLNSEETIKKISEDLGISNPLLISSKTGYAITKLKNIIGHQPYPVSRVT
;
A
#
# COMPACT_ATOMS: atom_id res chain seq x y z
N MET A 1 14.99 8.43 -13.90
CA MET A 1 14.06 8.95 -14.94
C MET A 1 13.44 10.23 -14.43
N PRO A 2 13.61 11.37 -15.10
CA PRO A 2 13.07 12.67 -14.68
C PRO A 2 11.56 12.74 -14.95
N VAL A 3 10.78 13.12 -13.92
CA VAL A 3 9.32 13.16 -14.00
C VAL A 3 8.75 14.47 -13.49
N ILE A 4 7.61 14.86 -14.04
CA ILE A 4 6.76 15.92 -13.52
C ILE A 4 5.71 15.29 -12.61
N LEU A 5 5.59 15.77 -11.39
CA LEU A 5 4.56 15.34 -10.45
C LEU A 5 3.38 16.31 -10.49
N VAL A 6 2.17 15.77 -10.63
CA VAL A 6 0.91 16.51 -10.51
C VAL A 6 0.11 15.94 -9.35
N THR A 7 -0.16 16.75 -8.33
CA THR A 7 -0.80 16.28 -7.10
C THR A 7 -1.78 17.31 -6.53
N TYR A 8 -2.46 16.99 -5.44
CA TYR A 8 -3.30 17.91 -4.68
C TYR A 8 -2.47 18.98 -3.94
N PRO A 9 -3.06 20.15 -3.60
CA PRO A 9 -2.31 21.23 -2.99
C PRO A 9 -2.06 21.07 -1.48
N ASP A 10 -2.69 20.09 -0.82
CA ASP A 10 -2.49 19.87 0.60
C ASP A 10 -1.12 19.23 0.89
N ALA A 11 -0.52 19.58 2.02
CA ALA A 11 0.84 19.19 2.37
C ALA A 11 1.00 17.68 2.47
N PHE A 12 0.02 16.99 3.04
CA PHE A 12 0.04 15.53 3.18
C PHE A 12 0.07 14.83 1.81
N ALA A 13 -0.83 15.23 0.88
CA ALA A 13 -0.87 14.64 -0.46
C ALA A 13 0.42 14.90 -1.24
N VAL A 14 0.99 16.11 -1.13
CA VAL A 14 2.26 16.46 -1.78
C VAL A 14 3.40 15.57 -1.26
N GLU A 15 3.51 15.41 0.06
CA GLU A 15 4.58 14.63 0.67
C GLU A 15 4.42 13.13 0.36
N GLU A 16 3.21 12.60 0.43
CA GLU A 16 2.92 11.22 0.08
C GLU A 16 3.21 10.93 -1.41
N ALA A 17 2.76 11.80 -2.31
CA ALA A 17 3.01 11.66 -3.75
C ALA A 17 4.51 11.73 -4.09
N LYS A 18 5.27 12.64 -3.46
CA LYS A 18 6.72 12.69 -3.59
C LYS A 18 7.37 11.39 -3.12
N SER A 19 6.99 10.90 -1.96
CA SER A 19 7.50 9.64 -1.41
C SER A 19 7.19 8.42 -2.29
N LEU A 20 6.04 8.41 -2.98
CA LEU A 20 5.72 7.39 -3.99
C LEU A 20 6.66 7.47 -5.20
N VAL A 21 6.86 8.68 -5.74
CA VAL A 21 7.76 8.88 -6.88
C VAL A 21 9.18 8.43 -6.53
N ASP A 22 9.71 8.85 -5.39
CA ASP A 22 11.06 8.48 -4.92
C ASP A 22 11.19 6.96 -4.74
N SER A 23 10.13 6.30 -4.21
CA SER A 23 10.10 4.84 -4.04
C SER A 23 10.09 4.06 -5.36
N SER A 24 9.81 4.72 -6.48
CA SER A 24 9.79 4.16 -7.83
C SER A 24 11.08 4.38 -8.63
N ASP A 25 12.14 4.92 -8.02
CA ASP A 25 13.42 5.32 -8.63
C ASP A 25 13.26 6.37 -9.73
N ARG A 26 12.27 7.25 -9.58
CA ARG A 26 12.05 8.42 -10.44
C ARG A 26 12.53 9.67 -9.70
N SER A 27 12.98 10.69 -10.46
CA SER A 27 13.43 11.97 -9.90
C SER A 27 12.49 13.09 -10.33
N ILE A 28 11.93 13.83 -9.37
CA ILE A 28 11.01 14.92 -9.64
C ILE A 28 11.78 16.12 -10.15
N VAL A 29 11.44 16.62 -11.35
CA VAL A 29 12.02 17.84 -11.96
C VAL A 29 11.07 19.03 -11.86
N GLY A 30 9.78 18.80 -11.60
CA GLY A 30 8.77 19.83 -11.40
C GLY A 30 7.56 19.28 -10.67
N THR A 31 6.91 20.11 -9.85
CA THR A 31 5.68 19.74 -9.13
C THR A 31 4.59 20.75 -9.44
N PHE A 32 3.45 20.26 -9.90
CA PHE A 32 2.26 21.04 -10.17
C PHE A 32 1.15 20.61 -9.22
N SER A 33 0.38 21.54 -8.70
CA SER A 33 -0.75 21.22 -7.83
C SER A 33 -2.04 21.78 -8.38
N GLN A 34 -3.12 21.02 -8.16
CA GLN A 34 -4.47 21.41 -8.53
C GLN A 34 -5.48 20.80 -7.56
N LYS A 35 -6.50 21.58 -7.19
CA LYS A 35 -7.51 21.16 -6.21
C LYS A 35 -8.33 19.95 -6.66
N TYR A 36 -8.58 19.80 -7.96
CA TYR A 36 -9.37 18.71 -8.53
C TYR A 36 -8.59 18.02 -9.66
N LEU A 37 -8.33 16.73 -9.51
CA LEU A 37 -7.61 15.89 -10.49
C LEU A 37 -8.55 14.93 -11.23
N ASN A 38 -9.81 15.32 -11.43
CA ASN A 38 -10.86 14.52 -12.06
C ASN A 38 -11.52 15.20 -13.28
N HIS A 39 -10.84 16.15 -13.92
CA HIS A 39 -11.34 16.78 -15.14
C HIS A 39 -11.48 15.80 -16.28
N SER A 40 -12.60 15.85 -17.00
CA SER A 40 -13.01 14.85 -17.98
C SER A 40 -12.02 14.64 -19.13
N GLN A 41 -11.31 15.69 -19.54
CA GLN A 41 -10.43 15.63 -20.72
C GLN A 41 -9.04 15.10 -20.42
N TYR A 42 -8.38 15.59 -19.36
CA TYR A 42 -6.98 15.30 -19.05
C TYR A 42 -6.76 14.78 -17.61
N GLY A 43 -7.82 14.63 -16.82
CA GLY A 43 -7.70 14.46 -15.37
C GLY A 43 -7.39 15.77 -14.64
N ILE A 44 -6.76 16.71 -15.31
CA ILE A 44 -6.42 18.07 -14.87
C ILE A 44 -7.10 19.12 -15.73
N GLY A 45 -7.16 20.37 -15.26
CA GLY A 45 -7.71 21.49 -16.03
C GLY A 45 -6.90 21.75 -17.31
N SER A 46 -7.58 22.19 -18.38
CA SER A 46 -6.94 22.45 -19.68
C SER A 46 -5.81 23.48 -19.60
N GLY A 47 -5.97 24.54 -18.85
CA GLY A 47 -4.91 25.53 -18.63
C GLY A 47 -3.69 24.94 -17.93
N LYS A 48 -3.89 24.07 -16.92
CA LYS A 48 -2.80 23.37 -16.23
C LYS A 48 -2.12 22.35 -17.17
N ALA A 49 -2.88 21.69 -18.05
CA ALA A 49 -2.32 20.77 -19.04
C ALA A 49 -1.42 21.47 -20.06
N GLU A 50 -1.81 22.68 -20.53
CA GLU A 50 -0.94 23.50 -21.41
C GLU A 50 0.31 24.03 -20.67
N GLU A 51 0.19 24.45 -19.41
CA GLU A 51 1.33 24.85 -18.57
C GLU A 51 2.34 23.70 -18.42
N ILE A 52 1.86 22.49 -18.15
CA ILE A 52 2.71 21.29 -18.07
C ILE A 52 3.37 20.97 -19.41
N LYS A 53 2.65 21.09 -20.52
CA LYS A 53 3.20 20.89 -21.87
C LYS A 53 4.38 21.82 -22.17
N GLU A 54 4.27 23.10 -21.83
CA GLU A 54 5.38 24.04 -22.00
C GLU A 54 6.55 23.67 -21.07
N PHE A 55 6.27 23.32 -19.82
CA PHE A 55 7.30 22.89 -18.88
C PHE A 55 8.02 21.60 -19.30
N VAL A 56 7.33 20.64 -19.94
CA VAL A 56 7.94 19.42 -20.51
C VAL A 56 9.05 19.78 -21.53
N LYS A 57 8.82 20.79 -22.38
CA LYS A 57 9.80 21.22 -23.39
C LYS A 57 11.08 21.78 -22.76
N GLU A 58 10.96 22.46 -21.62
CA GLU A 58 12.07 23.12 -20.92
C GLU A 58 12.82 22.16 -20.00
N SER A 59 12.09 21.29 -19.28
CA SER A 59 12.63 20.46 -18.19
C SER A 59 13.26 19.14 -18.61
N LYS A 60 13.11 18.73 -19.87
CA LYS A 60 13.49 17.40 -20.38
C LYS A 60 12.86 16.26 -19.59
N ALA A 61 11.67 16.47 -19.02
CA ALA A 61 10.93 15.44 -18.34
C ALA A 61 10.56 14.33 -19.32
N GLU A 62 10.72 13.09 -18.90
CA GLU A 62 10.43 11.90 -19.72
C GLU A 62 9.03 11.34 -19.43
N GLN A 63 8.45 11.71 -18.28
CA GLN A 63 7.16 11.19 -17.85
C GLN A 63 6.41 12.20 -16.97
N ILE A 64 5.09 12.14 -17.00
CA ILE A 64 4.21 12.84 -16.05
C ILE A 64 3.58 11.83 -15.11
N VAL A 65 3.67 12.06 -13.81
CA VAL A 65 3.00 11.27 -12.78
C VAL A 65 1.85 12.09 -12.24
N VAL A 66 0.62 11.57 -12.34
CA VAL A 66 -0.57 12.21 -11.79
C VAL A 66 -1.03 11.44 -10.56
N ASP A 67 -1.10 12.12 -9.42
CA ASP A 67 -1.44 11.53 -8.12
C ASP A 67 -2.94 11.27 -7.95
N GLU A 68 -3.58 10.74 -8.99
CA GLU A 68 -4.98 10.32 -9.01
C GLU A 68 -5.17 9.19 -10.01
N HIS A 69 -6.28 8.45 -9.88
CA HIS A 69 -6.73 7.50 -10.90
C HIS A 69 -7.12 8.22 -12.18
N LEU A 70 -6.57 7.82 -13.31
CA LEU A 70 -6.94 8.36 -14.62
C LEU A 70 -7.58 7.28 -15.50
N THR A 71 -8.61 7.65 -16.26
CA THR A 71 -9.15 6.81 -17.33
C THR A 71 -8.17 6.70 -18.50
N ALA A 72 -8.29 5.67 -19.32
CA ALA A 72 -7.47 5.51 -20.52
C ALA A 72 -7.56 6.72 -21.46
N ARG A 73 -8.75 7.33 -21.56
CA ARG A 73 -8.97 8.54 -22.36
C ARG A 73 -8.20 9.75 -21.82
N GLN A 74 -8.20 9.96 -20.51
CA GLN A 74 -7.46 11.06 -19.88
C GLN A 74 -5.95 10.91 -20.10
N ILE A 75 -5.42 9.70 -19.87
CA ILE A 75 -4.01 9.37 -20.14
C ILE A 75 -3.68 9.65 -21.61
N HIS A 76 -4.42 9.07 -22.54
CA HIS A 76 -4.20 9.25 -23.98
C HIS A 76 -4.22 10.72 -24.41
N ASN A 77 -5.20 11.49 -23.91
CA ASN A 77 -5.31 12.91 -24.25
C ASN A 77 -4.12 13.72 -23.72
N LEU A 78 -3.69 13.44 -22.46
CA LEU A 78 -2.58 14.16 -21.86
C LEU A 78 -1.25 13.78 -22.52
N GLU A 79 -1.02 12.50 -22.83
CA GLU A 79 0.14 12.04 -23.62
C GLU A 79 0.19 12.67 -25.02
N LYS A 80 -0.94 12.71 -25.71
CA LYS A 80 -1.05 13.36 -27.02
C LYS A 80 -0.74 14.86 -26.98
N LEU A 81 -1.15 15.54 -25.91
CA LEU A 81 -0.90 16.96 -25.71
C LEU A 81 0.56 17.25 -25.39
N THR A 82 1.16 16.47 -24.51
CA THR A 82 2.49 16.74 -23.94
C THR A 82 3.63 16.02 -24.65
N GLY A 83 3.34 14.95 -25.38
CA GLY A 83 4.34 14.13 -26.08
C GLY A 83 5.15 13.21 -25.18
N VAL A 84 4.84 13.11 -23.89
CA VAL A 84 5.52 12.24 -22.93
C VAL A 84 4.54 11.26 -22.28
N GLN A 85 5.06 10.15 -21.77
CA GLN A 85 4.25 9.13 -21.11
C GLN A 85 3.59 9.67 -19.84
N VAL A 86 2.35 9.25 -19.58
CA VAL A 86 1.59 9.60 -18.39
C VAL A 86 1.36 8.36 -17.56
N VAL A 87 1.68 8.46 -16.27
CA VAL A 87 1.48 7.41 -15.25
C VAL A 87 0.55 7.95 -14.19
N ASP A 88 -0.52 7.25 -13.89
CA ASP A 88 -1.41 7.57 -12.79
C ASP A 88 -0.92 6.96 -11.47
N ARG A 89 -1.56 7.35 -10.36
CA ARG A 89 -1.22 6.88 -9.02
C ARG A 89 -1.26 5.35 -8.90
N GLU A 90 -2.25 4.72 -9.51
CA GLU A 90 -2.42 3.27 -9.42
C GLU A 90 -1.29 2.54 -10.15
N ARG A 91 -0.94 2.96 -11.35
CA ARG A 91 0.18 2.41 -12.10
C ARG A 91 1.51 2.62 -11.36
N LEU A 92 1.70 3.78 -10.74
CA LEU A 92 2.89 4.07 -9.95
C LEU A 92 3.05 3.10 -8.77
N ILE A 93 1.96 2.82 -8.04
CA ILE A 93 1.95 1.86 -6.93
C ILE A 93 2.28 0.45 -7.44
N LEU A 94 1.70 0.01 -8.57
CA LEU A 94 2.00 -1.28 -9.19
C LEU A 94 3.48 -1.40 -9.59
N ASP A 95 4.07 -0.35 -10.17
CA ASP A 95 5.49 -0.30 -10.53
C ASP A 95 6.38 -0.47 -9.28
N ILE A 96 6.03 0.18 -8.16
CA ILE A 96 6.76 0.03 -6.89
C ILE A 96 6.64 -1.40 -6.37
N PHE A 97 5.43 -1.97 -6.39
CA PHE A 97 5.20 -3.34 -5.95
C PHE A 97 5.97 -4.35 -6.80
N TYR A 98 5.97 -4.18 -8.12
CA TYR A 98 6.70 -5.06 -9.02
C TYR A 98 8.21 -5.10 -8.70
N LYS A 99 8.80 -3.94 -8.42
CA LYS A 99 10.21 -3.83 -8.03
C LYS A 99 10.51 -4.50 -6.67
N ARG A 100 9.55 -4.49 -5.75
CA ARG A 100 9.72 -5.02 -4.39
C ARG A 100 9.36 -6.52 -4.27
N ALA A 101 8.68 -7.09 -5.25
CA ALA A 101 8.25 -8.48 -5.23
C ALA A 101 9.41 -9.45 -5.38
N THR A 102 9.74 -10.16 -4.32
CA THR A 102 10.80 -11.17 -4.31
C THR A 102 10.26 -12.60 -4.42
N THR A 103 9.01 -12.84 -4.00
CA THR A 103 8.39 -14.16 -4.00
C THR A 103 7.56 -14.41 -5.25
N ALA A 104 7.43 -15.67 -5.67
CA ALA A 104 6.57 -16.06 -6.80
C ALA A 104 5.10 -15.68 -6.54
N GLU A 105 4.65 -15.80 -5.29
CA GLU A 105 3.29 -15.44 -4.91
C GLU A 105 3.04 -13.94 -5.03
N ALA A 106 3.94 -13.09 -4.48
CA ALA A 106 3.82 -11.65 -4.61
C ALA A 106 3.80 -11.22 -6.09
N LYS A 107 4.60 -11.84 -6.95
CA LYS A 107 4.57 -11.58 -8.39
C LYS A 107 3.23 -11.93 -9.03
N LEU A 108 2.62 -13.05 -8.65
CA LEU A 108 1.28 -13.43 -9.13
C LEU A 108 0.20 -12.47 -8.64
N GLN A 109 0.29 -11.99 -7.40
CA GLN A 109 -0.63 -10.99 -6.84
C GLN A 109 -0.55 -9.67 -7.59
N ILE A 110 0.67 -9.21 -7.91
CA ILE A 110 0.87 -7.99 -8.67
C ILE A 110 0.36 -8.16 -10.10
N GLU A 111 0.66 -9.29 -10.75
CA GLU A 111 0.13 -9.59 -12.08
C GLU A 111 -1.41 -9.59 -12.09
N LEU A 112 -2.04 -10.14 -11.06
CA LEU A 112 -3.49 -10.07 -10.90
C LEU A 112 -3.99 -8.63 -10.83
N ALA A 113 -3.35 -7.80 -10.00
CA ALA A 113 -3.70 -6.38 -9.87
C ALA A 113 -3.45 -5.60 -11.17
N GLU A 114 -2.34 -5.86 -11.89
CA GLU A 114 -2.07 -5.27 -13.21
C GLU A 114 -3.15 -5.61 -14.24
N ILE A 115 -3.57 -6.87 -14.30
CA ILE A 115 -4.64 -7.27 -15.21
C ILE A 115 -5.95 -6.57 -14.83
N GLN A 116 -6.26 -6.44 -13.54
CA GLN A 116 -7.46 -5.74 -13.07
C GLN A 116 -7.42 -4.24 -13.38
N TYR A 117 -6.24 -3.61 -13.31
CA TYR A 117 -6.00 -2.23 -13.74
C TYR A 117 -6.18 -2.06 -15.24
N GLU A 118 -5.69 -3.01 -16.06
CA GLU A 118 -5.72 -2.93 -17.51
C GLU A 118 -7.09 -3.28 -18.13
N MET A 119 -7.84 -4.20 -17.54
CA MET A 119 -9.09 -4.71 -18.13
C MET A 119 -10.10 -3.63 -18.53
N PRO A 120 -10.43 -2.63 -17.70
CA PRO A 120 -11.32 -1.53 -18.10
C PRO A 120 -10.75 -0.73 -19.28
N ARG A 121 -9.42 -0.54 -19.29
CA ARG A 121 -8.70 0.25 -20.28
C ARG A 121 -8.63 -0.41 -21.67
N VAL A 122 -8.62 -1.74 -21.74
CA VAL A 122 -8.58 -2.47 -23.02
C VAL A 122 -9.75 -2.10 -23.92
N ARG A 123 -10.97 -2.01 -23.38
CA ARG A 123 -12.16 -1.62 -24.16
C ARG A 123 -12.16 -0.14 -24.54
N GLU A 124 -11.70 0.70 -23.65
CA GLU A 124 -11.63 2.15 -23.87
C GLU A 124 -10.57 2.49 -24.93
N ASN A 125 -9.37 1.91 -24.85
CA ASN A 125 -8.29 2.10 -25.81
C ASN A 125 -8.70 1.63 -27.21
N ALA A 126 -9.44 0.55 -27.34
CA ALA A 126 -9.94 0.11 -28.64
C ALA A 126 -10.90 1.11 -29.28
N LYS A 127 -11.79 1.73 -28.50
CA LYS A 127 -12.66 2.79 -28.97
C LYS A 127 -11.87 4.04 -29.41
N LEU A 128 -10.81 4.39 -28.68
CA LEU A 128 -9.95 5.53 -29.01
C LEU A 128 -9.18 5.28 -30.31
N SER A 129 -8.68 4.06 -30.53
CA SER A 129 -7.95 3.69 -31.76
C SER A 129 -8.88 3.64 -32.98
N SER A 130 -10.14 3.20 -32.83
CA SER A 130 -11.11 3.10 -33.91
C SER A 130 -11.71 4.46 -34.31
N SER A 131 -11.69 5.45 -33.44
CA SER A 131 -12.22 6.80 -33.74
C SER A 131 -11.37 7.60 -34.74
N GLY A 132 -10.14 7.14 -35.04
CA GLY A 132 -9.25 7.73 -36.05
C GLY A 132 -9.28 7.05 -37.44
N GLU A 133 -9.89 5.86 -37.56
CA GLU A 133 -9.99 5.12 -38.80
C GLU A 133 -11.41 5.25 -39.42
N ARG A 134 -11.44 5.55 -40.73
CA ARG A 134 -12.71 5.66 -41.51
C ARG A 134 -13.55 4.38 -41.30
N ALA A 135 -14.87 4.56 -41.12
CA ALA A 135 -15.88 3.54 -41.05
C ALA A 135 -15.80 2.54 -42.22
N GLY A 136 -15.16 1.40 -42.02
CA GLY A 136 -15.05 0.33 -43.01
C GLY A 136 -14.45 -0.98 -42.50
N LYS A 137 -13.83 -1.00 -41.32
CA LYS A 137 -13.21 -2.18 -40.73
C LYS A 137 -13.66 -2.46 -39.27
N GLY A 138 -14.90 -2.09 -38.89
CA GLY A 138 -15.40 -2.15 -37.51
C GLY A 138 -15.42 -3.55 -36.86
N GLY A 139 -15.40 -4.62 -37.63
CA GLY A 139 -15.45 -5.99 -37.08
C GLY A 139 -14.10 -6.54 -36.58
N MET A 140 -12.98 -6.09 -37.13
CA MET A 140 -11.67 -6.67 -36.77
C MET A 140 -11.12 -6.10 -35.47
N GLY A 141 -11.34 -4.81 -35.19
CA GLY A 141 -10.93 -4.18 -33.92
C GLY A 141 -11.68 -4.74 -32.72
N GLU A 142 -12.99 -4.93 -32.86
CA GLU A 142 -13.85 -5.49 -31.81
C GLU A 142 -13.51 -6.97 -31.51
N TYR A 143 -13.22 -7.76 -32.54
CA TYR A 143 -12.77 -9.13 -32.42
C TYR A 143 -11.42 -9.23 -31.65
N VAL A 144 -10.45 -8.38 -31.97
CA VAL A 144 -9.13 -8.36 -31.29
C VAL A 144 -9.31 -8.02 -29.79
N VAL A 145 -10.20 -7.07 -29.48
CA VAL A 145 -10.53 -6.72 -28.07
C VAL A 145 -11.15 -7.88 -27.34
N ASP A 146 -12.10 -8.59 -27.94
CA ASP A 146 -12.76 -9.74 -27.34
C ASP A 146 -11.79 -10.91 -27.13
N VAL A 147 -10.85 -11.13 -28.03
CA VAL A 147 -9.78 -12.12 -27.86
C VAL A 147 -8.90 -11.74 -26.69
N LYS A 148 -8.39 -10.50 -26.66
CA LYS A 148 -7.54 -10.01 -25.54
C LYS A 148 -8.27 -10.09 -24.21
N PHE A 149 -9.56 -9.73 -24.17
CA PHE A 149 -10.35 -9.79 -22.95
C PHE A 149 -10.58 -11.23 -22.44
N ARG A 150 -10.78 -12.19 -23.35
CA ARG A 150 -10.85 -13.62 -23.00
C ARG A 150 -9.54 -14.15 -22.45
N ASP A 151 -8.42 -13.76 -23.04
CA ASP A 151 -7.11 -14.18 -22.58
C ASP A 151 -6.80 -13.62 -21.19
N LEU A 152 -7.10 -12.34 -20.92
CA LEU A 152 -6.99 -11.75 -19.59
C LEU A 152 -7.85 -12.48 -18.56
N LYS A 153 -9.10 -12.84 -18.89
CA LYS A 153 -9.97 -13.63 -18.00
C LYS A 153 -9.40 -15.01 -17.71
N ARG A 154 -8.86 -15.70 -18.72
CA ARG A 154 -8.20 -17.00 -18.53
C ARG A 154 -6.98 -16.85 -17.62
N ARG A 155 -6.19 -15.79 -17.81
CA ARG A 155 -5.02 -15.51 -16.99
C ARG A 155 -5.41 -15.23 -15.53
N ILE A 156 -6.46 -14.41 -15.29
CA ILE A 156 -7.03 -14.20 -13.94
C ILE A 156 -7.40 -15.54 -13.28
N SER A 157 -8.12 -16.42 -14.00
CA SER A 157 -8.54 -17.72 -13.45
C SER A 157 -7.37 -18.59 -13.09
N PHE A 158 -6.34 -18.61 -13.94
CA PHE A 158 -5.09 -19.34 -13.68
C PHE A 158 -4.37 -18.82 -12.43
N ILE A 159 -4.19 -17.49 -12.33
CA ILE A 159 -3.51 -16.85 -11.20
C ILE A 159 -4.28 -17.11 -9.90
N LYS A 160 -5.62 -16.92 -9.91
CA LYS A 160 -6.47 -17.20 -8.75
C LYS A 160 -6.36 -18.67 -8.30
N GLY A 161 -6.29 -19.61 -9.23
CA GLY A 161 -6.04 -21.02 -8.92
C GLY A 161 -4.72 -21.21 -8.18
N LYS A 162 -3.63 -20.63 -8.68
CA LYS A 162 -2.30 -20.71 -8.03
C LYS A 162 -2.28 -20.06 -6.64
N LEU A 163 -2.92 -18.90 -6.50
CA LEU A 163 -3.02 -18.23 -5.20
C LEU A 163 -3.86 -19.04 -4.20
N ASN A 164 -4.95 -19.66 -4.64
CA ASN A 164 -5.74 -20.55 -3.80
C ASN A 164 -4.95 -21.78 -3.32
N ASP A 165 -4.11 -22.38 -4.18
CA ASP A 165 -3.26 -23.48 -3.79
C ASP A 165 -2.22 -23.05 -2.73
N ALA A 166 -1.65 -21.85 -2.88
CA ALA A 166 -0.75 -21.27 -1.89
C ALA A 166 -1.48 -21.01 -0.56
N HIS A 167 -2.72 -20.49 -0.62
CA HIS A 167 -3.55 -20.24 0.57
C HIS A 167 -3.86 -21.57 1.32
N ARG A 168 -4.26 -22.63 0.60
CA ARG A 168 -4.52 -23.94 1.22
C ARG A 168 -3.31 -24.49 1.96
N LYS A 169 -2.11 -24.37 1.38
CA LYS A 169 -0.87 -24.79 2.06
C LYS A 169 -0.64 -24.00 3.35
N ARG A 170 -0.87 -22.67 3.32
CA ARG A 170 -0.72 -21.82 4.52
C ARG A 170 -1.73 -22.17 5.59
N GLU A 171 -2.96 -22.46 5.21
CA GLU A 171 -4.01 -22.88 6.14
C GLU A 171 -3.61 -24.16 6.90
N LEU A 172 -3.00 -25.12 6.22
CA LEU A 172 -2.46 -26.34 6.88
C LEU A 172 -1.34 -25.99 7.89
N TYR A 173 -0.45 -25.05 7.55
CA TYR A 173 0.57 -24.58 8.48
C TYR A 173 -0.04 -23.79 9.65
N HIS A 174 -1.09 -23.02 9.40
CA HIS A 174 -1.81 -22.32 10.46
C HIS A 174 -2.46 -23.30 11.44
N GLN A 175 -3.14 -24.34 10.96
CA GLN A 175 -3.72 -25.39 11.78
C GLN A 175 -2.65 -26.16 12.60
N GLN A 176 -1.49 -26.44 12.02
CA GLN A 176 -0.37 -27.00 12.76
C GLN A 176 0.14 -26.08 13.86
N ARG A 177 0.24 -24.77 13.59
CA ARG A 177 0.63 -23.75 14.58
C ARG A 177 -0.37 -23.67 15.74
N ILE A 178 -1.66 -23.71 15.45
CA ILE A 178 -2.71 -23.74 16.49
C ILE A 178 -2.48 -24.94 17.43
N LYS A 179 -2.16 -26.11 16.87
CA LYS A 179 -1.86 -27.33 17.67
C LYS A 179 -0.63 -27.17 18.57
N THR A 180 0.36 -26.40 18.15
CA THR A 180 1.55 -26.12 18.97
C THR A 180 1.32 -25.03 20.02
N GLY A 181 0.17 -24.33 19.98
CA GLY A 181 -0.17 -23.28 20.94
C GLY A 181 0.71 -22.02 20.84
N MET A 182 1.44 -21.85 19.72
CA MET A 182 2.36 -20.73 19.53
C MET A 182 1.60 -19.49 19.03
N PRO A 183 1.51 -18.41 19.82
CA PRO A 183 0.77 -17.23 19.44
C PRO A 183 1.47 -16.44 18.33
N VAL A 184 0.68 -15.75 17.51
CA VAL A 184 1.14 -14.89 16.40
C VAL A 184 0.83 -13.43 16.71
N VAL A 185 1.83 -12.58 16.60
CA VAL A 185 1.71 -11.13 16.73
C VAL A 185 2.09 -10.48 15.40
N SER A 186 1.21 -9.65 14.86
CA SER A 186 1.46 -8.95 13.59
C SER A 186 1.65 -7.46 13.78
N LEU A 187 2.67 -6.90 13.11
CA LEU A 187 2.92 -5.47 13.04
C LEU A 187 2.19 -4.90 11.83
N VAL A 188 1.25 -4.01 12.06
CA VAL A 188 0.42 -3.36 11.05
C VAL A 188 0.52 -1.84 11.21
N GLY A 189 0.31 -1.10 10.15
CA GLY A 189 0.31 0.37 10.20
C GLY A 189 0.63 0.98 8.85
N TYR A 190 0.54 2.28 8.81
CA TYR A 190 0.85 3.05 7.60
C TYR A 190 2.29 2.85 7.15
N THR A 191 2.61 3.13 5.88
CA THR A 191 4.01 3.17 5.43
C THR A 191 4.81 4.11 6.32
N SER A 192 6.08 3.77 6.57
CA SER A 192 7.00 4.55 7.42
C SER A 192 6.59 4.69 8.90
N SER A 193 5.57 3.99 9.40
CA SER A 193 5.20 3.99 10.84
C SER A 193 6.20 3.27 11.77
N GLY A 194 7.28 2.71 11.23
CA GLY A 194 8.33 2.06 12.02
C GLY A 194 8.17 0.55 12.21
N LYS A 195 7.30 -0.14 11.44
CA LYS A 195 7.07 -1.59 11.53
C LYS A 195 8.36 -2.40 11.42
N THR A 196 9.08 -2.25 10.33
CA THR A 196 10.31 -3.00 10.06
C THR A 196 11.43 -2.65 11.05
N THR A 197 11.48 -1.40 11.52
CA THR A 197 12.43 -0.97 12.55
C THR A 197 12.14 -1.67 13.89
N LEU A 198 10.87 -1.70 14.29
CA LEU A 198 10.45 -2.40 15.50
C LEU A 198 10.68 -3.92 15.37
N PHE A 199 10.35 -4.49 14.21
CA PHE A 199 10.59 -5.90 13.92
C PHE A 199 12.07 -6.26 14.09
N ASN A 200 12.98 -5.50 13.46
CA ASN A 200 14.41 -5.72 13.58
C ASN A 200 14.88 -5.63 15.04
N LEU A 201 14.41 -4.62 15.77
CA LEU A 201 14.78 -4.44 17.18
C LEU A 201 14.32 -5.62 18.06
N LEU A 202 13.12 -6.15 17.81
CA LEU A 202 12.56 -7.24 18.62
C LEU A 202 13.17 -8.60 18.28
N THR A 203 13.48 -8.83 17.01
CA THR A 203 13.96 -10.14 16.52
C THR A 203 15.47 -10.26 16.35
N GLY A 204 16.21 -9.14 16.44
CA GLY A 204 17.64 -9.09 16.16
C GLY A 204 17.95 -9.18 14.65
N GLU A 205 16.97 -9.03 13.78
CA GLU A 205 17.17 -9.00 12.32
C GLU A 205 17.75 -7.65 11.87
N HIS A 206 18.38 -7.66 10.69
CA HIS A 206 18.99 -6.47 10.06
C HIS A 206 18.40 -6.21 8.68
N LYS A 207 17.06 -6.24 8.56
CA LYS A 207 16.41 -5.86 7.32
C LYS A 207 16.69 -4.39 6.99
N GLN A 208 16.85 -4.10 5.71
CA GLN A 208 16.96 -2.73 5.24
C GLN A 208 15.72 -1.94 5.67
N THR A 209 15.95 -0.92 6.49
CA THR A 209 14.96 0.11 6.78
C THR A 209 15.30 1.31 5.91
N SER A 210 14.40 1.75 5.08
CA SER A 210 14.55 2.97 4.28
C SER A 210 13.35 3.87 4.50
N ASN A 211 13.51 5.15 4.18
CA ASN A 211 12.39 6.09 4.16
C ASN A 211 11.44 5.84 2.97
N ASN A 212 11.79 4.91 2.08
CA ASN A 212 10.97 4.58 0.92
C ASN A 212 9.70 3.86 1.35
N LEU A 213 8.61 4.14 0.66
CA LEU A 213 7.34 3.46 0.88
C LEU A 213 7.43 1.98 0.45
N PHE A 214 6.66 1.13 1.13
CA PHE A 214 6.59 -0.31 0.83
C PHE A 214 7.95 -1.04 0.90
N THR A 215 8.74 -0.77 1.93
CA THR A 215 10.01 -1.50 2.16
C THR A 215 9.79 -3.00 2.34
N THR A 216 8.66 -3.39 2.90
CA THR A 216 8.21 -4.78 3.04
C THR A 216 6.98 -4.99 2.17
N LEU A 217 7.06 -5.82 1.13
CA LEU A 217 5.92 -6.25 0.31
C LEU A 217 5.51 -7.70 0.61
N SER A 218 6.46 -8.55 1.01
CA SER A 218 6.21 -9.92 1.44
C SER A 218 6.29 -10.00 2.96
N THR A 219 5.31 -10.61 3.59
CA THR A 219 5.32 -10.80 5.04
C THR A 219 6.54 -11.59 5.47
N THR A 220 7.11 -11.20 6.59
CA THR A 220 8.24 -11.93 7.20
C THR A 220 7.91 -12.28 8.62
N THR A 221 7.93 -13.55 8.93
CA THR A 221 7.69 -14.06 10.28
C THR A 221 8.98 -14.58 10.91
N ARG A 222 9.21 -14.24 12.17
CA ARG A 222 10.34 -14.71 12.98
C ARG A 222 9.88 -15.12 14.36
N LEU A 223 10.63 -16.04 14.93
CA LEU A 223 10.42 -16.49 16.30
C LEU A 223 10.99 -15.41 17.26
N LEU A 224 10.13 -14.91 18.14
CA LEU A 224 10.50 -14.04 19.24
C LEU A 224 10.49 -14.87 20.53
N LYS A 225 11.66 -15.08 21.12
CA LYS A 225 11.80 -15.74 22.41
C LYS A 225 11.67 -14.72 23.52
N MET A 226 10.76 -14.98 24.43
CA MET A 226 10.47 -14.14 25.60
C MET A 226 10.40 -15.05 26.81
N ASP A 227 11.21 -14.78 27.83
CA ASP A 227 11.35 -15.54 29.08
C ASP A 227 10.81 -16.98 29.07
N ASN A 228 9.50 -17.16 29.12
CA ASN A 228 8.83 -18.47 29.16
C ASN A 228 7.89 -18.74 27.97
N LYS A 229 7.91 -17.92 26.93
CA LYS A 229 7.02 -18.05 25.76
C LYS A 229 7.77 -17.86 24.45
N GLU A 230 7.38 -18.63 23.46
CA GLU A 230 7.78 -18.43 22.07
C GLU A 230 6.60 -17.86 21.31
N ILE A 231 6.86 -16.76 20.58
CA ILE A 231 5.83 -16.00 19.86
C ILE A 231 6.32 -15.81 18.43
N LEU A 232 5.43 -15.95 17.47
CA LEU A 232 5.73 -15.60 16.07
C LEU A 232 5.41 -14.13 15.83
N LEU A 233 6.43 -13.35 15.53
CA LEU A 233 6.29 -11.94 15.14
C LEU A 233 6.32 -11.80 13.63
N THR A 234 5.31 -11.12 13.06
CA THR A 234 5.17 -10.93 11.62
C THR A 234 5.24 -9.45 11.27
N ASP A 235 6.16 -9.08 10.36
CA ASP A 235 6.21 -7.77 9.70
C ASP A 235 5.36 -7.80 8.43
N THR A 236 4.49 -6.79 8.24
CA THR A 236 3.52 -6.76 7.15
C THR A 236 3.76 -5.60 6.19
N VAL A 237 3.05 -5.63 5.06
CA VAL A 237 3.02 -4.53 4.10
C VAL A 237 2.48 -3.26 4.76
N GLY A 238 3.13 -2.12 4.53
CA GLY A 238 2.62 -0.82 4.99
C GLY A 238 1.39 -0.38 4.20
N PHE A 239 0.41 0.16 4.90
CA PHE A 239 -0.75 0.77 4.24
C PHE A 239 -0.42 2.16 3.69
N ILE A 240 -1.21 2.60 2.74
CA ILE A 240 -1.12 3.92 2.13
C ILE A 240 -2.54 4.49 1.95
N SER A 241 -2.66 5.79 1.80
CA SER A 241 -3.95 6.40 1.51
C SER A 241 -4.46 6.04 0.11
N ARG A 242 -5.75 6.06 -0.09
CA ARG A 242 -6.38 5.86 -1.40
C ARG A 242 -5.89 4.60 -2.15
N LEU A 243 -5.64 3.50 -1.41
CA LEU A 243 -5.31 2.21 -2.02
C LEU A 243 -6.57 1.63 -2.68
N PRO A 244 -6.55 1.30 -3.99
CA PRO A 244 -7.72 0.76 -4.67
C PRO A 244 -8.14 -0.61 -4.11
N THR A 245 -9.44 -0.84 -4.00
CA THR A 245 -10.00 -2.10 -3.46
C THR A 245 -9.51 -3.33 -4.22
N TYR A 246 -9.38 -3.25 -5.54
CA TYR A 246 -8.87 -4.39 -6.34
C TYR A 246 -7.42 -4.75 -6.00
N MET A 247 -6.58 -3.78 -5.57
CA MET A 247 -5.24 -4.07 -5.07
C MET A 247 -5.32 -4.75 -3.71
N ILE A 248 -6.20 -4.29 -2.81
CA ILE A 248 -6.44 -4.97 -1.52
C ILE A 248 -6.88 -6.40 -1.77
N ASP A 249 -7.80 -6.64 -2.72
CA ASP A 249 -8.24 -7.98 -3.10
C ASP A 249 -7.12 -8.85 -3.67
N ALA A 250 -6.23 -8.29 -4.48
CA ALA A 250 -5.10 -9.02 -5.04
C ALA A 250 -4.12 -9.49 -3.94
N PHE A 251 -3.91 -8.68 -2.90
CA PHE A 251 -3.05 -9.00 -1.75
C PHE A 251 -3.81 -9.61 -0.57
N LYS A 252 -5.12 -9.82 -0.71
CA LYS A 252 -6.00 -10.25 0.37
C LYS A 252 -5.47 -11.48 1.11
N SER A 253 -5.05 -12.52 0.38
CA SER A 253 -4.55 -13.76 0.98
C SER A 253 -3.29 -13.57 1.85
N THR A 254 -2.41 -12.64 1.46
CA THR A 254 -1.20 -12.31 2.24
C THR A 254 -1.55 -11.45 3.45
N LEU A 255 -2.48 -10.49 3.28
CA LEU A 255 -2.94 -9.64 4.37
C LEU A 255 -3.76 -10.44 5.39
N GLU A 256 -4.68 -11.29 4.95
CA GLU A 256 -5.48 -12.16 5.83
C GLU A 256 -4.61 -13.07 6.69
N GLU A 257 -3.56 -13.66 6.14
CA GLU A 257 -2.62 -14.47 6.92
C GLU A 257 -1.97 -13.67 8.04
N SER A 258 -1.54 -12.44 7.71
CA SER A 258 -0.92 -11.55 8.69
C SER A 258 -1.92 -11.07 9.74
N LEU A 259 -3.19 -10.91 9.35
CA LEU A 259 -4.25 -10.40 10.20
C LEU A 259 -5.02 -11.52 10.95
N ALA A 260 -4.80 -12.78 10.58
CA ALA A 260 -5.23 -13.95 11.36
C ALA A 260 -4.38 -14.15 12.63
N ALA A 261 -3.66 -13.11 13.06
CA ALA A 261 -2.88 -13.09 14.28
C ALA A 261 -3.76 -13.09 15.53
N ASP A 262 -3.18 -13.53 16.65
CA ASP A 262 -3.80 -13.47 17.97
C ASP A 262 -3.78 -12.04 18.53
N LEU A 263 -2.76 -11.25 18.16
CA LEU A 263 -2.61 -9.84 18.50
C LEU A 263 -2.09 -9.07 17.28
N ILE A 264 -2.70 -7.93 17.01
CA ILE A 264 -2.29 -6.99 15.96
C ILE A 264 -1.81 -5.70 16.63
N LEU A 265 -0.56 -5.35 16.42
CA LEU A 265 0.00 -4.08 16.84
C LEU A 265 -0.17 -3.06 15.70
N LEU A 266 -1.14 -2.17 15.85
CA LEU A 266 -1.34 -1.05 14.91
C LEU A 266 -0.39 0.09 15.28
N LEU A 267 0.67 0.25 14.50
CA LEU A 267 1.71 1.25 14.72
C LEU A 267 1.32 2.58 14.11
N ILE A 268 1.33 3.62 14.92
CA ILE A 268 1.03 5.01 14.56
C ILE A 268 2.26 5.86 14.86
N ASP A 269 2.72 6.62 13.87
CA ASP A 269 3.82 7.57 14.07
C ASP A 269 3.31 8.78 14.89
N ALA A 270 3.79 8.91 16.11
CA ALA A 270 3.38 9.98 17.01
C ALA A 270 4.10 11.32 16.74
N SER A 271 5.12 11.32 15.90
CA SER A 271 5.89 12.53 15.57
C SER A 271 5.26 13.38 14.46
N GLU A 272 4.14 12.91 13.89
CA GLU A 272 3.41 13.59 12.81
C GLU A 272 2.35 14.55 13.35
N ASP A 273 1.91 15.46 12.50
CA ASP A 273 0.82 16.37 12.84
C ASP A 273 -0.51 15.62 13.03
N LEU A 274 -1.38 16.15 13.90
CA LEU A 274 -2.67 15.52 14.24
C LEU A 274 -3.51 15.21 12.99
N GLN A 275 -3.50 16.08 11.99
CA GLN A 275 -4.25 15.86 10.76
C GLN A 275 -3.72 14.68 9.97
N ASP A 276 -2.40 14.53 9.85
CA ASP A 276 -1.76 13.43 9.15
C ASP A 276 -1.99 12.11 9.88
N VAL A 277 -1.89 12.11 11.21
CA VAL A 277 -2.22 10.95 12.05
C VAL A 277 -3.66 10.50 11.83
N ARG A 278 -4.63 11.43 11.76
CA ARG A 278 -6.04 11.13 11.46
C ARG A 278 -6.21 10.44 10.12
N ILE A 279 -5.61 11.01 9.06
CA ILE A 279 -5.70 10.46 7.69
C ILE A 279 -5.11 9.05 7.64
N LYS A 280 -3.92 8.88 8.20
CA LYS A 280 -3.21 7.59 8.22
C LYS A 280 -3.94 6.54 9.06
N HIS A 281 -4.44 6.93 10.23
CA HIS A 281 -5.24 6.05 11.08
C HIS A 281 -6.56 5.63 10.39
N ALA A 282 -7.27 6.59 9.78
CA ALA A 282 -8.50 6.30 9.03
C ALA A 282 -8.25 5.32 7.87
N SER A 283 -7.17 5.52 7.10
CA SER A 283 -6.75 4.61 6.03
C SER A 283 -6.45 3.20 6.56
N CYS A 284 -5.73 3.09 7.67
CA CYS A 284 -5.47 1.80 8.31
C CYS A 284 -6.77 1.11 8.76
N ARG A 285 -7.69 1.86 9.39
CA ARG A 285 -8.98 1.33 9.83
C ARG A 285 -9.86 0.88 8.69
N GLN A 286 -9.84 1.60 7.57
CA GLN A 286 -10.55 1.19 6.37
C GLN A 286 -10.08 -0.18 5.88
N VAL A 287 -8.77 -0.36 5.68
CA VAL A 287 -8.20 -1.64 5.21
C VAL A 287 -8.49 -2.77 6.22
N LEU A 288 -8.31 -2.53 7.52
CA LEU A 288 -8.64 -3.53 8.54
C LEU A 288 -10.13 -3.88 8.54
N GLY A 289 -11.02 -2.92 8.26
CA GLY A 289 -12.46 -3.13 8.11
C GLY A 289 -12.82 -3.95 6.87
N GLU A 290 -12.22 -3.67 5.72
CA GLU A 290 -12.41 -4.44 4.48
C GLU A 290 -11.95 -5.90 4.62
N LEU A 291 -10.96 -6.14 5.48
CA LEU A 291 -10.45 -7.47 5.81
C LEU A 291 -11.14 -8.12 7.01
N ASN A 292 -12.22 -7.51 7.52
CA ASN A 292 -13.03 -8.01 8.65
C ASN A 292 -12.23 -8.36 9.91
N VAL A 293 -11.22 -7.55 10.24
CA VAL A 293 -10.37 -7.77 11.41
C VAL A 293 -11.15 -7.48 12.70
N ASP A 294 -11.06 -8.41 13.66
CA ASP A 294 -11.64 -8.22 14.98
C ASP A 294 -10.90 -7.11 15.75
N LYS A 295 -11.63 -6.04 16.09
CA LYS A 295 -11.10 -4.87 16.80
C LYS A 295 -10.53 -5.22 18.17
N SER A 296 -11.03 -6.28 18.82
CA SER A 296 -10.54 -6.71 20.13
C SER A 296 -9.10 -7.22 20.10
N LYS A 297 -8.61 -7.63 18.93
CA LYS A 297 -7.24 -8.09 18.71
C LYS A 297 -6.28 -6.96 18.36
N VAL A 298 -6.76 -5.72 18.19
CA VAL A 298 -5.93 -4.60 17.74
C VAL A 298 -5.50 -3.75 18.93
N LEU A 299 -4.18 -3.71 19.18
CA LEU A 299 -3.55 -2.80 20.14
C LEU A 299 -2.87 -1.66 19.38
N MET A 300 -3.27 -0.42 19.65
CA MET A 300 -2.59 0.75 19.09
C MET A 300 -1.31 1.05 19.86
N VAL A 301 -0.22 1.28 19.09
CA VAL A 301 1.10 1.58 19.63
C VAL A 301 1.63 2.82 18.94
N PHE A 302 1.92 3.87 19.69
CA PHE A 302 2.53 5.08 19.19
C PHE A 302 4.04 4.93 19.12
N THR A 303 4.57 5.08 17.93
CA THR A 303 6.01 4.96 17.63
C THR A 303 6.69 6.33 17.54
N LYS A 304 8.02 6.33 17.49
CA LYS A 304 8.88 7.51 17.31
C LYS A 304 8.67 8.59 18.39
N CYS A 305 8.32 8.20 19.61
CA CYS A 305 8.12 9.14 20.70
C CYS A 305 9.39 9.96 21.06
N ASP A 306 10.56 9.54 20.60
CA ASP A 306 11.83 10.29 20.70
C ASP A 306 11.84 11.57 19.86
N ARG A 307 10.89 11.75 18.95
CA ARG A 307 10.73 12.94 18.10
C ARG A 307 9.60 13.86 18.56
N LEU A 308 8.94 13.53 19.65
CA LEU A 308 7.84 14.33 20.18
C LEU A 308 8.36 15.63 20.78
N ASN A 309 7.73 16.75 20.39
CA ASN A 309 8.06 18.06 20.90
C ASN A 309 7.34 18.38 22.22
N SER A 310 6.20 17.73 22.54
CA SER A 310 5.47 17.92 23.79
C SER A 310 4.53 16.75 24.11
N GLU A 311 4.26 16.56 25.42
CA GLU A 311 3.26 15.59 25.89
C GLU A 311 1.83 15.99 25.50
N GLU A 312 1.57 17.28 25.33
CA GLU A 312 0.26 17.79 24.87
C GLU A 312 -0.14 17.26 23.49
N THR A 313 0.82 17.06 22.59
CA THR A 313 0.57 16.50 21.26
C THR A 313 -0.02 15.10 21.39
N ILE A 314 0.56 14.24 22.22
CA ILE A 314 0.06 12.89 22.46
C ILE A 314 -1.32 12.89 23.11
N LYS A 315 -1.53 13.81 24.06
CA LYS A 315 -2.84 13.92 24.71
C LYS A 315 -3.93 14.26 23.70
N LYS A 316 -3.68 15.24 22.82
CA LYS A 316 -4.60 15.61 21.75
C LYS A 316 -4.84 14.47 20.76
N ILE A 317 -3.80 13.76 20.31
CA ILE A 317 -3.93 12.61 19.43
C ILE A 317 -4.74 11.51 20.12
N SER A 318 -4.46 11.22 21.38
CA SER A 318 -5.14 10.16 22.13
C SER A 318 -6.62 10.48 22.36
N GLU A 319 -6.95 11.69 22.75
CA GLU A 319 -8.33 12.17 22.90
C GLU A 319 -9.10 12.07 21.60
N ASP A 320 -8.49 12.52 20.49
CA ASP A 320 -9.08 12.50 19.16
C ASP A 320 -9.36 11.07 18.65
N LEU A 321 -8.44 10.16 18.89
CA LEU A 321 -8.58 8.75 18.49
C LEU A 321 -9.36 7.89 19.52
N GLY A 322 -9.79 8.49 20.64
CA GLY A 322 -10.52 7.81 21.70
C GLY A 322 -9.69 6.78 22.48
N ILE A 323 -8.38 7.04 22.65
CA ILE A 323 -7.43 6.13 23.32
C ILE A 323 -7.16 6.62 24.74
N SER A 324 -7.57 5.82 25.74
CA SER A 324 -7.44 6.21 27.16
C SER A 324 -6.02 6.09 27.71
N ASN A 325 -5.24 5.09 27.28
CA ASN A 325 -3.88 4.84 27.75
C ASN A 325 -2.95 4.47 26.57
N PRO A 326 -2.40 5.47 25.85
CA PRO A 326 -1.55 5.21 24.71
C PRO A 326 -0.23 4.55 25.12
N LEU A 327 0.14 3.47 24.45
CA LEU A 327 1.47 2.88 24.59
C LEU A 327 2.43 3.62 23.64
N LEU A 328 3.33 4.39 24.23
CA LEU A 328 4.36 5.15 23.50
C LEU A 328 5.67 4.37 23.52
N ILE A 329 6.28 4.21 22.34
CA ILE A 329 7.57 3.54 22.20
C ILE A 329 8.53 4.33 21.29
N SER A 330 9.81 4.10 21.46
CA SER A 330 10.82 4.46 20.49
C SER A 330 11.71 3.26 20.18
N SER A 331 11.65 2.79 18.95
CA SER A 331 12.56 1.74 18.47
C SER A 331 14.01 2.23 18.32
N LYS A 332 14.22 3.55 18.23
CA LYS A 332 15.56 4.15 18.10
C LYS A 332 16.28 4.21 19.44
N THR A 333 15.58 4.63 20.50
CA THR A 333 16.17 4.79 21.84
C THR A 333 15.96 3.58 22.75
N GLY A 334 15.09 2.64 22.35
CA GLY A 334 14.68 1.53 23.20
C GLY A 334 13.62 1.88 24.24
N TYR A 335 13.09 3.13 24.22
CA TYR A 335 12.11 3.57 25.21
C TYR A 335 10.85 2.70 25.18
N ALA A 336 10.42 2.26 26.36
CA ALA A 336 9.25 1.43 26.62
C ALA A 336 9.15 0.09 25.83
N ILE A 337 10.24 -0.37 25.21
CA ILE A 337 10.29 -1.65 24.49
C ILE A 337 10.09 -2.84 25.46
N THR A 338 10.67 -2.78 26.66
CA THR A 338 10.43 -3.80 27.71
C THR A 338 8.95 -3.84 28.11
N LYS A 339 8.30 -2.67 28.25
CA LYS A 339 6.84 -2.59 28.52
C LYS A 339 6.03 -3.23 27.40
N LEU A 340 6.38 -2.95 26.12
CA LEU A 340 5.73 -3.58 24.98
C LEU A 340 5.92 -5.10 24.99
N LYS A 341 7.14 -5.60 25.24
CA LYS A 341 7.42 -7.04 25.40
C LYS A 341 6.57 -7.66 26.49
N ASN A 342 6.46 -7.02 27.65
CA ASN A 342 5.63 -7.51 28.76
C ASN A 342 4.15 -7.59 28.36
N ILE A 343 3.61 -6.58 27.67
CA ILE A 343 2.23 -6.59 27.18
C ILE A 343 2.03 -7.77 26.22
N ILE A 344 2.92 -7.94 25.24
CA ILE A 344 2.88 -9.07 24.30
C ILE A 344 2.95 -10.40 25.05
N GLY A 345 3.84 -10.55 26.03
CA GLY A 345 4.04 -11.80 26.78
C GLY A 345 2.89 -12.16 27.72
N HIS A 346 2.16 -11.18 28.24
CA HIS A 346 1.08 -11.39 29.24
C HIS A 346 -0.33 -11.38 28.63
N GLN A 347 -0.48 -11.09 27.33
CA GLN A 347 -1.78 -11.20 26.67
C GLN A 347 -2.36 -12.61 26.84
N PRO A 348 -3.63 -12.75 27.23
CA PRO A 348 -4.32 -14.03 27.22
C PRO A 348 -4.58 -14.45 25.79
N TYR A 349 -3.62 -15.14 25.19
CA TYR A 349 -3.82 -15.76 23.88
C TYR A 349 -4.82 -16.93 24.03
N PRO A 350 -5.75 -17.10 23.08
CA PRO A 350 -6.66 -18.22 23.14
C PRO A 350 -5.85 -19.52 23.09
N VAL A 351 -5.75 -20.19 24.23
CA VAL A 351 -5.22 -21.56 24.27
C VAL A 351 -6.25 -22.41 23.57
N SER A 352 -5.96 -22.82 22.34
CA SER A 352 -6.77 -23.83 21.66
C SER A 352 -6.77 -25.09 22.55
N ARG A 353 -7.88 -25.28 23.28
CA ARG A 353 -8.12 -26.56 23.93
C ARG A 353 -8.22 -27.60 22.83
N VAL A 354 -7.17 -28.40 22.70
CA VAL A 354 -7.22 -29.64 21.94
C VAL A 354 -8.21 -30.54 22.71
N THR A 355 -9.43 -30.63 22.22
CA THR A 355 -10.37 -31.70 22.55
C THR A 355 -10.23 -32.80 21.52
#